data_2845e6d538f214874b506d49cd54411e
#
_entry.id   2845e6d538f214874b506d49cd54411e
#
_cell.length_a   1.000
_cell.length_b   1.000
_cell.length_c   1.000
_cell.angle_alpha   90.00
_cell.angle_beta   90.00
_cell.angle_gamma   90.00
#
_symmetry.space_group_name_H-M   'P 1'
#
loop_
_entity.id
_entity.type
_entity.pdbx_description
1 polymer ?
#
loop_
_entity_poly.entity_id
_entity_poly.type
_entity_poly.pdbx_seq_one_letter_code
_entity_poly.pdbx_strand_id
1 'polypeptide(L)'
;LFPYTTLFRSDALSEKLHLKFTSIIESKLLQWTESKVSLVEFIYALYAGKCFNNGNTNLKDIAFCCEALFDIEIGDFYRIFLEIRNRKKSRTQFLDKLKEKITQMMDKLDK
;
A
#
# COMPACT_ATOMS: atom_id res chain seq x y z
N LEU A 1 14.58 11.14 3.15
CA LEU A 1 13.92 10.38 2.98
C LEU A 1 14.36 9.17 3.27
N PHE A 2 14.83 8.56 2.56
CA PHE A 2 15.20 7.40 2.80
C PHE A 2 16.48 7.45 3.25
N PRO A 3 16.71 7.07 4.31
CA PRO A 3 17.98 6.98 4.85
C PRO A 3 18.77 6.06 4.08
N TYR A 4 18.43 5.98 3.06
CA TYR A 4 18.97 5.15 2.21
C TYR A 4 20.19 5.50 1.71
N THR A 5 20.49 6.38 2.15
CA THR A 5 21.80 6.65 1.98
C THR A 5 22.52 5.44 2.14
N THR A 6 22.10 4.65 2.98
CA THR A 6 22.85 3.50 3.19
C THR A 6 22.93 2.67 2.03
N LEU A 7 22.21 3.03 1.09
CA LEU A 7 22.15 2.25 -0.01
C LEU A 7 23.32 2.34 -0.79
N PHE A 8 24.18 3.18 -0.47
CA PHE A 8 25.18 3.42 -1.37
C PHE A 8 26.37 2.64 -1.13
N ARG A 9 26.28 1.64 -0.39
CA ARG A 9 27.42 0.81 -0.23
C ARG A 9 27.79 0.18 -1.58
N SER A 10 26.93 0.24 -2.57
CA SER A 10 27.27 -0.28 -3.88
C SER A 10 26.57 0.55 -4.92
N ASP A 11 27.31 1.35 -5.65
CA ASP A 11 26.76 2.19 -6.69
C ASP A 11 26.08 1.38 -7.78
N ALA A 12 26.69 0.26 -8.17
CA ALA A 12 26.13 -0.58 -9.22
C ALA A 12 24.79 -1.15 -8.80
N LEU A 13 24.69 -1.60 -7.55
CA LEU A 13 23.45 -2.17 -7.05
C LEU A 13 22.41 -1.08 -6.89
N SER A 14 22.77 0.08 -6.35
CA SER A 14 21.85 1.18 -6.17
C SER A 14 21.29 1.65 -7.50
N GLU A 15 22.14 1.73 -8.51
CA GLU A 15 21.73 2.16 -9.82
C GLU A 15 20.78 1.16 -10.45
N LYS A 16 21.07 -0.13 -10.31
CA LYS A 16 20.25 -1.19 -10.85
C LYS A 16 18.86 -1.18 -10.21
N LEU A 17 18.80 -0.99 -8.89
CA LEU A 17 17.54 -0.93 -8.17
C LEU A 17 16.75 0.30 -8.59
N HIS A 18 17.43 1.42 -8.76
CA HIS A 18 16.79 2.66 -9.19
C HIS A 18 16.15 2.50 -10.58
N LEU A 19 16.90 1.90 -11.52
CA LEU A 19 16.39 1.68 -12.86
C LEU A 19 15.17 0.75 -12.86
N LYS A 20 15.23 -0.30 -12.03
CA LYS A 20 14.12 -1.24 -11.94
C LYS A 20 12.88 -0.54 -11.38
N PHE A 21 13.05 0.25 -10.34
CA PHE A 21 11.95 0.96 -9.72
C PHE A 21 11.33 1.98 -10.69
N THR A 22 12.18 2.73 -11.38
CA THR A 22 11.73 3.71 -12.36
C THR A 22 10.94 3.03 -13.48
N SER A 23 11.44 1.88 -13.95
CA SER A 23 10.76 1.13 -15.00
C SER A 23 9.36 0.68 -14.57
N ILE A 24 9.23 0.21 -13.33
CA ILE A 24 7.93 -0.21 -12.80
C ILE A 24 6.96 0.96 -12.77
N ILE A 25 7.41 2.10 -12.27
CA ILE A 25 6.55 3.28 -12.18
C ILE A 25 6.16 3.79 -13.55
N GLU A 26 7.11 3.87 -14.47
CA GLU A 26 6.83 4.37 -15.80
C GLU A 26 5.94 3.44 -16.61
N SER A 27 6.04 2.14 -16.38
CA SER A 27 5.23 1.19 -17.10
C SER A 27 3.81 1.11 -16.56
N LYS A 28 3.57 1.67 -15.37
CA LYS A 28 2.27 1.59 -14.72
C LYS A 28 1.81 0.15 -14.63
N LEU A 29 2.71 -0.70 -14.18
CA LEU A 29 2.50 -2.13 -14.15
C LEU A 29 1.30 -2.53 -13.29
N LEU A 30 1.08 -1.86 -12.19
CA LEU A 30 -0.08 -2.12 -11.34
C LEU A 30 -0.89 -0.83 -11.21
N GLN A 31 -2.19 -0.95 -11.42
CA GLN A 31 -3.09 0.17 -11.24
C GLN A 31 -4.13 -0.22 -10.20
N TRP A 32 -4.45 0.70 -9.32
CA TRP A 32 -5.49 0.43 -8.32
C TRP A 32 -6.84 0.64 -8.97
N THR A 33 -7.62 -0.42 -9.07
CA THR A 33 -8.92 -0.36 -9.72
C THR A 33 -10.10 -0.44 -8.74
N GLU A 34 -9.81 -0.56 -7.43
CA GLU A 34 -10.83 -0.47 -6.41
C GLU A 34 -10.99 1.01 -6.02
N SER A 35 -11.86 1.31 -5.11
CA SER A 35 -12.11 2.70 -4.73
C SER A 35 -10.95 3.30 -3.95
N LYS A 36 -10.87 4.62 -3.92
CA LYS A 36 -9.87 5.30 -3.10
C LYS A 36 -10.11 5.02 -1.63
N VAL A 37 -11.36 4.89 -1.24
CA VAL A 37 -11.72 4.59 0.15
C VAL A 37 -11.15 3.25 0.56
N SER A 38 -11.25 2.25 -0.31
CA SER A 38 -10.68 0.92 -0.05
C SER A 38 -9.17 0.98 0.10
N LEU A 39 -8.50 1.80 -0.71
CA LEU A 39 -7.06 1.93 -0.61
C LEU A 39 -6.66 2.58 0.70
N VAL A 40 -7.39 3.60 1.15
CA VAL A 40 -7.11 4.26 2.41
C VAL A 40 -7.29 3.29 3.58
N GLU A 41 -8.34 2.48 3.53
CA GLU A 41 -8.55 1.45 4.56
C GLU A 41 -7.36 0.50 4.61
N PHE A 42 -6.88 0.07 3.45
CA PHE A 42 -5.75 -0.84 3.34
C PHE A 42 -4.46 -0.21 3.88
N ILE A 43 -4.18 1.02 3.50
CA ILE A 43 -2.99 1.74 3.95
C ILE A 43 -2.99 1.89 5.46
N TYR A 44 -4.13 2.28 6.04
CA TYR A 44 -4.21 2.45 7.48
C TYR A 44 -4.08 1.11 8.21
N ALA A 45 -4.57 0.04 7.62
CA ALA A 45 -4.42 -1.28 8.21
C ALA A 45 -2.95 -1.70 8.26
N LEU A 46 -2.21 -1.45 7.17
CA LEU A 46 -0.79 -1.76 7.13
C LEU A 46 -0.01 -0.92 8.14
N TYR A 47 -0.39 0.34 8.28
CA TYR A 47 0.23 1.24 9.23
C TYR A 47 -0.05 0.79 10.67
N ALA A 48 -1.30 0.48 10.97
CA ALA A 48 -1.70 0.05 12.31
C ALA A 48 -1.04 -1.29 12.67
N GLY A 49 -0.88 -2.16 11.68
CA GLY A 49 -0.24 -3.45 11.89
C GLY A 49 1.27 -3.40 11.91
N LYS A 50 1.84 -2.21 11.74
CA LYS A 50 3.29 -2.01 11.73
C LYS A 50 3.99 -2.91 10.72
N CYS A 51 3.42 -2.99 9.53
CA CYS A 51 3.90 -3.92 8.51
C CYS A 51 5.16 -3.45 7.79
N PHE A 52 5.55 -2.19 7.94
CA PHE A 52 6.73 -1.66 7.26
C PHE A 52 7.77 -1.16 8.26
N ASN A 53 9.02 -1.45 7.99
CA ASN A 53 10.16 -0.93 8.75
C ASN A 53 10.03 -1.15 10.26
N ASN A 54 9.45 -2.26 10.66
CA ASN A 54 9.20 -2.62 12.05
C ASN A 54 8.40 -1.55 12.79
N GLY A 55 7.49 -0.90 12.06
CA GLY A 55 6.67 0.15 12.65
C GLY A 55 7.30 1.53 12.60
N ASN A 56 8.52 1.64 12.07
CA ASN A 56 9.23 2.92 12.03
C ASN A 56 9.00 3.63 10.69
N THR A 57 7.76 3.84 10.36
CA THR A 57 7.42 4.59 9.15
C THR A 57 6.19 5.42 9.45
N ASN A 58 6.00 6.49 8.75
CA ASN A 58 4.82 7.31 8.95
C ASN A 58 3.80 7.01 7.85
N LEU A 59 2.56 7.35 8.15
CA LEU A 59 1.45 7.08 7.27
C LEU A 59 1.60 7.78 5.92
N LYS A 60 2.13 8.99 5.94
CA LYS A 60 2.29 9.79 4.74
C LYS A 60 3.22 9.11 3.73
N ASP A 61 4.29 8.50 4.22
CA ASP A 61 5.24 7.81 3.34
C ASP A 61 4.62 6.56 2.72
N ILE A 62 3.82 5.84 3.49
CA ILE A 62 3.13 4.66 2.96
C ILE A 62 2.16 5.10 1.85
N ALA A 63 1.39 6.16 2.10
CA ALA A 63 0.44 6.66 1.12
C ALA A 63 1.15 7.13 -0.15
N PHE A 64 2.26 7.85 0.02
CA PHE A 64 3.03 8.33 -1.12
C PHE A 64 3.54 7.18 -2.00
N CYS A 65 4.08 6.14 -1.36
CA CYS A 65 4.56 4.99 -2.09
C CYS A 65 3.43 4.25 -2.83
N CYS A 66 2.28 4.13 -2.19
CA CYS A 66 1.14 3.47 -2.81
C CYS A 66 0.63 4.26 -4.02
N GLU A 67 0.60 5.59 -3.90
CA GLU A 67 0.19 6.42 -5.03
C GLU A 67 1.12 6.23 -6.22
N ALA A 68 2.41 6.17 -5.96
CA ALA A 68 3.40 6.00 -7.02
C ALA A 68 3.31 4.62 -7.66
N LEU A 69 3.21 3.58 -6.84
CA LEU A 69 3.21 2.21 -7.35
C LEU A 69 1.93 1.83 -8.05
N PHE A 70 0.81 2.34 -7.59
CA PHE A 70 -0.50 1.96 -8.13
C PHE A 70 -1.12 2.99 -9.06
N ASP A 71 -0.33 4.00 -9.42
CA ASP A 71 -0.77 5.03 -10.37
C ASP A 71 -2.13 5.62 -9.99
N ILE A 72 -2.23 6.09 -8.75
CA ILE A 72 -3.46 6.68 -8.25
C ILE A 72 -3.15 7.88 -7.36
N GLU A 73 -4.00 8.88 -7.42
CA GLU A 73 -3.87 10.04 -6.56
C GLU A 73 -4.96 9.93 -5.51
N ILE A 74 -4.58 9.84 -4.24
CA ILE A 74 -5.55 9.64 -3.17
C ILE A 74 -6.14 10.95 -2.67
N GLY A 75 -5.32 11.98 -2.59
CA GLY A 75 -5.78 13.27 -2.06
C GLY A 75 -5.71 13.29 -0.54
N ASP A 76 -6.76 13.79 0.09
CA ASP A 76 -6.79 13.95 1.55
C ASP A 76 -7.17 12.63 2.23
N PHE A 77 -6.17 11.78 2.41
CA PHE A 77 -6.44 10.46 2.97
C PHE A 77 -6.80 10.51 4.46
N TYR A 78 -6.42 11.56 5.17
CA TYR A 78 -6.83 11.70 6.56
C TYR A 78 -8.35 11.89 6.66
N ARG A 79 -8.90 12.71 5.78
CA ARG A 79 -10.34 12.94 5.78
C ARG A 79 -11.09 11.69 5.37
N ILE A 80 -10.57 10.98 4.39
CA ILE A 80 -11.20 9.73 3.94
C ILE A 80 -11.22 8.72 5.10
N PHE A 81 -10.12 8.63 5.85
CA PHE A 81 -10.08 7.72 6.99
C PHE A 81 -11.08 8.12 8.07
N LEU A 82 -11.25 9.43 8.28
CA LEU A 82 -12.21 9.91 9.26
C LEU A 82 -13.62 9.45 8.87
N GLU A 83 -13.94 9.47 7.59
CA GLU A 83 -15.24 9.01 7.10
C GLU A 83 -15.39 7.50 7.36
N ILE A 84 -14.33 6.73 7.17
CA ILE A 84 -14.37 5.29 7.46
C ILE A 84 -14.60 5.07 8.96
N ARG A 85 -13.89 5.80 9.81
CA ARG A 85 -14.04 5.69 11.26
C ARG A 85 -15.46 6.00 11.71
N ASN A 86 -16.11 6.89 11.03
CA ASN A 86 -17.46 7.33 11.43
C ASN A 86 -18.56 6.39 10.95
N ARG A 87 -18.22 5.35 10.21
CA ARG A 87 -19.21 4.36 9.82
C ARG A 87 -19.69 3.61 11.05
N LYS A 88 -20.98 3.33 11.11
CA LYS A 88 -21.55 2.59 12.24
C LYS A 88 -21.41 1.09 12.03
N LYS A 89 -21.26 0.65 10.76
CA LYS A 89 -21.10 -0.74 10.44
C LYS A 89 -20.07 -0.86 9.34
N SER A 90 -19.50 -2.04 9.22
CA SER A 90 -18.61 -2.36 8.10
C SER A 90 -17.42 -1.42 7.98
N ARG A 91 -16.82 -1.10 9.11
CA ARG A 91 -15.67 -0.19 9.11
C ARG A 91 -14.46 -0.80 8.42
N THR A 92 -14.42 -2.12 8.29
CA THR A 92 -13.33 -2.81 7.62
C THR A 92 -13.84 -3.62 6.44
N GLN A 93 -14.80 -3.07 5.71
CA GLN A 93 -15.45 -3.84 4.65
C GLN A 93 -14.49 -4.30 3.54
N PHE A 94 -13.48 -3.51 3.21
CA PHE A 94 -12.54 -3.91 2.18
C PHE A 94 -11.63 -5.03 2.67
N LEU A 95 -11.12 -4.92 3.89
CA LEU A 95 -10.29 -5.96 4.47
C LEU A 95 -11.09 -7.26 4.65
N ASP A 96 -12.35 -7.14 5.02
CA ASP A 96 -13.22 -8.30 5.17
C ASP A 96 -13.43 -8.98 3.82
N LYS A 97 -13.59 -8.20 2.77
CA LYS A 97 -13.73 -8.73 1.42
C LYS A 97 -12.46 -9.46 1.00
N LEU A 98 -11.28 -8.89 1.28
CA LEU A 98 -10.02 -9.53 0.93
C LEU A 98 -9.84 -10.83 1.70
N LYS A 99 -10.20 -10.83 2.98
CA LYS A 99 -10.11 -12.03 3.81
C LYS A 99 -10.99 -13.13 3.22
N GLU A 100 -12.20 -12.78 2.85
CA GLU A 100 -13.12 -13.75 2.27
C GLU A 100 -12.58 -14.30 0.96
N LYS A 101 -12.03 -13.44 0.11
CA LYS A 101 -11.54 -13.86 -1.19
C LYS A 101 -10.32 -14.79 -1.08
N ILE A 102 -9.41 -14.49 -0.18
CA ILE A 102 -8.26 -15.36 -0.03
C ILE A 102 -8.65 -16.68 0.61
N THR A 103 -9.61 -16.67 1.51
CA THR A 103 -10.11 -17.88 2.13
C THR A 103 -10.78 -18.78 1.08
N GLN A 104 -11.60 -18.19 0.22
CA GLN A 104 -12.24 -18.93 -0.87
C GLN A 104 -11.22 -19.54 -1.81
N MET A 105 -10.16 -18.80 -2.11
CA MET A 105 -9.11 -19.30 -2.98
C MET A 105 -8.40 -20.50 -2.35
N MET A 106 -8.08 -20.41 -1.07
CA MET A 106 -7.44 -21.52 -0.36
C MET A 106 -8.33 -22.74 -0.31
N ASP A 107 -9.60 -22.55 -0.01
CA ASP A 107 -10.55 -23.66 0.05
C ASP A 107 -10.67 -24.35 -1.31
N LYS A 108 -10.63 -23.59 -2.38
CA LYS A 108 -10.73 -24.13 -3.71
C LYS A 108 -9.49 -24.95 -4.07
N LEU A 109 -8.31 -24.50 -3.62
CA LEU A 109 -7.08 -25.21 -3.87
C LEU A 109 -6.95 -26.47 -3.05
N ASP A 110 -7.64 -26.55 -1.92
CA ASP A 110 -7.59 -27.70 -1.03
C ASP A 110 -8.49 -28.86 -1.49
N LYS A 111 -9.21 -28.69 -2.56
CA LYS A 111 -10.11 -29.75 -3.06
C LYS A 111 -9.44 -30.70 -4.04
#